data_319db2bcee4d45241c855e1de3768c82
#
_entry.id   319db2bcee4d45241c855e1de3768c82
#
_cell.length_a   1.000
_cell.length_b   1.000
_cell.length_c   1.000
_cell.angle_alpha   90.00
_cell.angle_beta   90.00
_cell.angle_gamma   90.00
#
_symmetry.space_group_name_H-M   'P 1'
#
loop_
_entity.id
_entity.type
_entity.pdbx_description
1 polymer ?
#
loop_
_entity_poly.entity_id
_entity_poly.type
_entity_poly.pdbx_seq_one_letter_code
_entity_poly.pdbx_strand_id
1 'polypeptide(L)'
;VTAARAQIEQAIQQKGGDDDENNTILKAAETAVEKAQLDLSNTIVRAESRGVITDLRAEVGQFANTGNPVMTLIALDDVWINAEFTENNLGHVKAGAPTESIFDSIPGHVFKGNVRSIGIGVSNSQSQSSPGSLPSISNDRNWLRQSQRFPVVIEFNPAQSDVLFNHLRVGGQASIIIYGSEHGVLALLGKLYIRFMSWMSYAY
;
A
#
# COMPACT_ATOMS: atom_id res chain seq x y z
N VAL A 1 -6.83 -57.61 34.61
CA VAL A 1 -6.50 -57.22 33.25
C VAL A 1 -6.89 -55.75 32.96
N THR A 2 -8.07 -55.31 33.39
CA THR A 2 -8.56 -53.94 33.17
C THR A 2 -7.75 -52.87 33.91
N ALA A 3 -7.35 -53.15 35.17
CA ALA A 3 -6.53 -52.24 35.97
C ALA A 3 -5.10 -52.03 35.38
N ALA A 4 -4.51 -53.10 34.87
CA ALA A 4 -3.19 -53.02 34.24
C ALA A 4 -3.21 -52.22 32.91
N ARG A 5 -4.31 -52.34 32.15
CA ARG A 5 -4.49 -51.51 30.92
C ARG A 5 -4.66 -50.04 31.26
N ALA A 6 -5.42 -49.69 32.28
CA ALA A 6 -5.57 -48.32 32.73
C ALA A 6 -4.25 -47.71 33.21
N GLN A 7 -3.38 -48.48 33.87
CA GLN A 7 -2.06 -48.04 34.28
C GLN A 7 -1.11 -47.82 33.09
N ILE A 8 -1.17 -48.69 32.08
CA ILE A 8 -0.41 -48.48 30.82
C ILE A 8 -0.88 -47.22 30.10
N GLU A 9 -2.18 -47.03 30.01
CA GLU A 9 -2.76 -45.86 29.35
C GLU A 9 -2.40 -44.55 30.06
N GLN A 10 -2.41 -44.57 31.40
CA GLN A 10 -1.89 -43.41 32.18
C GLN A 10 -0.41 -43.19 31.99
N ALA A 11 0.40 -44.24 31.89
CA ALA A 11 1.84 -44.10 31.63
C ALA A 11 2.13 -43.56 30.22
N ILE A 12 1.36 -43.97 29.19
CA ILE A 12 1.42 -43.47 27.83
C ILE A 12 1.03 -41.98 27.79
N GLN A 13 -0.02 -41.58 28.48
CA GLN A 13 -0.43 -40.18 28.59
C GLN A 13 0.62 -39.31 29.32
N GLN A 14 1.25 -39.84 30.37
CA GLN A 14 2.34 -39.15 31.07
C GLN A 14 3.61 -39.04 30.22
N LYS A 15 3.86 -40.00 29.34
CA LYS A 15 4.97 -39.97 28.37
C LYS A 15 4.67 -39.00 27.19
N GLY A 16 3.41 -38.58 27.02
CA GLY A 16 2.99 -37.66 25.96
C GLY A 16 2.63 -38.30 24.65
N GLY A 17 2.37 -39.63 24.63
CA GLY A 17 2.01 -40.41 23.46
C GLY A 17 2.98 -41.58 23.22
N ASP A 18 2.55 -42.55 22.47
CA ASP A 18 3.32 -43.78 22.21
C ASP A 18 4.28 -43.61 21.01
N ASP A 19 3.95 -42.71 20.09
CA ASP A 19 4.77 -42.35 18.94
C ASP A 19 5.44 -40.99 19.13
N ASP A 20 6.69 -40.87 18.73
CA ASP A 20 7.45 -39.59 18.78
C ASP A 20 6.74 -38.45 18.01
N GLU A 21 6.00 -38.80 16.97
CA GLU A 21 5.23 -37.86 16.15
C GLU A 21 3.97 -37.31 16.86
N ASN A 22 3.42 -38.03 17.85
CA ASN A 22 2.24 -37.63 18.62
C ASN A 22 2.57 -37.23 20.08
N ASN A 23 3.86 -37.19 20.42
CA ASN A 23 4.28 -36.85 21.77
C ASN A 23 4.08 -35.34 22.02
N THR A 24 3.09 -34.99 22.82
CA THR A 24 2.74 -33.62 23.17
C THR A 24 3.85 -32.85 23.87
N ILE A 25 4.67 -33.56 24.67
CA ILE A 25 5.82 -32.98 25.39
C ILE A 25 6.92 -32.63 24.40
N LEU A 26 7.20 -33.51 23.44
CA LEU A 26 8.19 -33.31 22.41
C LEU A 26 7.78 -32.12 21.50
N LYS A 27 6.53 -32.10 21.05
CA LYS A 27 5.96 -30.98 20.28
C LYS A 27 6.02 -29.64 21.03
N ALA A 28 5.72 -29.67 22.32
CA ALA A 28 5.83 -28.46 23.14
C ALA A 28 7.28 -27.96 23.23
N ALA A 29 8.26 -28.87 23.36
CA ALA A 29 9.66 -28.55 23.38
C ALA A 29 10.14 -28.01 22.02
N GLU A 30 9.75 -28.64 20.90
CA GLU A 30 10.03 -28.17 19.55
C GLU A 30 9.45 -26.78 19.30
N THR A 31 8.20 -26.55 19.65
CA THR A 31 7.56 -25.23 19.53
C THR A 31 8.27 -24.17 20.38
N ALA A 32 8.76 -24.54 21.56
CA ALA A 32 9.56 -23.62 22.39
C ALA A 32 10.90 -23.26 21.72
N VAL A 33 11.55 -24.23 21.08
CA VAL A 33 12.78 -24.01 20.33
C VAL A 33 12.51 -23.14 19.09
N GLU A 34 11.47 -23.43 18.31
CA GLU A 34 11.09 -22.62 17.15
C GLU A 34 10.77 -21.17 17.54
N LYS A 35 10.03 -21.00 18.65
CA LYS A 35 9.76 -19.67 19.18
C LYS A 35 11.03 -18.93 19.57
N ALA A 36 11.95 -19.58 20.26
CA ALA A 36 13.21 -18.97 20.65
C ALA A 36 14.09 -18.62 19.42
N GLN A 37 14.08 -19.48 18.40
CA GLN A 37 14.75 -19.20 17.13
C GLN A 37 14.12 -18.02 16.37
N LEU A 38 12.80 -17.93 16.35
CA LEU A 38 12.07 -16.81 15.76
C LEU A 38 12.39 -15.51 16.51
N ASP A 39 12.35 -15.54 17.84
CA ASP A 39 12.71 -14.39 18.67
C ASP A 39 14.16 -13.94 18.41
N LEU A 40 15.09 -14.87 18.27
CA LEU A 40 16.47 -14.57 17.92
C LEU A 40 16.58 -13.98 16.50
N SER A 41 15.87 -14.53 15.53
CA SER A 41 15.87 -14.01 14.15
C SER A 41 15.32 -12.59 14.08
N ASN A 42 14.31 -12.27 14.89
CA ASN A 42 13.68 -10.95 14.96
C ASN A 42 14.56 -9.89 15.63
N THR A 43 15.67 -10.28 16.28
CA THR A 43 16.65 -9.30 16.82
C THR A 43 17.41 -8.61 15.71
N ILE A 44 17.44 -9.17 14.51
CA ILE A 44 18.12 -8.59 13.34
C ILE A 44 17.07 -8.16 12.33
N VAL A 45 16.78 -6.87 12.29
CA VAL A 45 15.85 -6.30 11.30
C VAL A 45 16.60 -6.01 10.00
N ARG A 46 16.11 -6.57 8.90
CA ARG A 46 16.66 -6.36 7.55
C ARG A 46 15.61 -5.68 6.67
N ALA A 47 16.07 -4.83 5.76
CA ALA A 47 15.20 -4.25 4.75
C ALA A 47 14.71 -5.35 3.80
N GLU A 48 13.41 -5.46 3.61
CA GLU A 48 12.78 -6.44 2.70
C GLU A 48 12.90 -6.04 1.23
N SER A 49 13.07 -4.75 0.96
CA SER A 49 13.17 -4.20 -0.39
C SER A 49 14.15 -3.03 -0.44
N ARG A 50 14.53 -2.66 -1.66
CA ARG A 50 15.30 -1.44 -1.90
C ARG A 50 14.43 -0.23 -1.56
N GLY A 51 14.96 0.70 -0.78
CA GLY A 51 14.17 1.84 -0.34
C GLY A 51 14.97 2.94 0.34
N VAL A 52 14.27 3.95 0.79
CA VAL A 52 14.81 5.06 1.59
C VAL A 52 14.24 4.99 2.99
N ILE A 53 15.11 5.08 3.98
CA ILE A 53 14.70 5.17 5.37
C ILE A 53 14.38 6.64 5.68
N THR A 54 13.21 6.83 6.27
CA THR A 54 12.77 8.12 6.78
C THR A 54 12.28 7.98 8.22
N ASP A 55 12.15 9.11 8.92
CA ASP A 55 11.68 9.13 10.32
C ASP A 55 12.44 8.14 11.22
N LEU A 56 13.78 8.16 11.12
CA LEU A 56 14.63 7.34 11.98
C LEU A 56 14.59 7.89 13.41
N ARG A 57 14.00 7.14 14.34
CA ARG A 57 13.89 7.46 15.76
C ARG A 57 14.75 6.57 16.66
N ALA A 58 15.38 5.57 16.08
CA ALA A 58 16.22 4.64 16.83
C ALA A 58 17.62 5.22 17.02
N GLU A 59 18.08 5.22 18.25
CA GLU A 59 19.46 5.55 18.62
C GLU A 59 20.14 4.36 19.28
N VAL A 60 21.46 4.30 19.15
CA VAL A 60 22.26 3.24 19.78
C VAL A 60 22.14 3.35 21.31
N GLY A 61 21.78 2.25 21.97
CA GLY A 61 21.54 2.21 23.40
C GLY A 61 20.09 2.50 23.82
N GLN A 62 19.22 2.82 22.89
CA GLN A 62 17.81 2.99 23.18
C GLN A 62 17.08 1.65 23.26
N PHE A 63 16.16 1.53 24.21
CA PHE A 63 15.31 0.34 24.33
C PHE A 63 14.19 0.37 23.31
N ALA A 64 14.09 -0.66 22.47
CA ALA A 64 13.03 -0.82 21.50
C ALA A 64 11.91 -1.72 22.08
N ASN A 65 10.70 -1.17 22.15
CA ASN A 65 9.51 -1.93 22.56
C ASN A 65 8.83 -2.57 21.35
N THR A 66 8.31 -3.76 21.53
CA THR A 66 7.49 -4.43 20.51
C THR A 66 6.27 -3.57 20.17
N GLY A 67 6.02 -3.38 18.86
CA GLY A 67 4.87 -2.61 18.36
C GLY A 67 5.11 -1.12 18.20
N ASN A 68 6.23 -0.58 18.67
CA ASN A 68 6.56 0.83 18.44
C ASN A 68 7.42 0.98 17.17
N PRO A 69 6.98 1.79 16.20
CA PRO A 69 7.77 2.04 15.01
C PRO A 69 9.02 2.84 15.36
N VAL A 70 10.19 2.35 14.94
CA VAL A 70 11.49 3.00 15.15
C VAL A 70 12.03 3.68 13.91
N MET A 71 11.55 3.29 12.74
CA MET A 71 11.87 3.88 11.44
C MET A 71 10.79 3.55 10.41
N THR A 72 10.75 4.31 9.33
CA THR A 72 9.87 4.04 8.20
C THR A 72 10.72 3.77 6.97
N LEU A 73 10.54 2.61 6.34
CA LEU A 73 11.14 2.26 5.05
C LEU A 73 10.14 2.56 3.94
N ILE A 74 10.52 3.43 3.02
CA ILE A 74 9.76 3.69 1.80
C ILE A 74 10.35 2.85 0.68
N ALA A 75 9.62 1.83 0.23
CA ALA A 75 10.02 0.99 -0.88
C ALA A 75 9.99 1.80 -2.19
N LEU A 76 11.05 1.70 -2.98
CA LEU A 76 11.17 2.40 -4.27
C LEU A 76 10.77 1.52 -5.47
N ASP A 77 10.65 0.22 -5.24
CA ASP A 77 10.41 -0.73 -6.33
C ASP A 77 8.95 -0.74 -6.82
N ASP A 78 8.00 -0.26 -6.00
CA ASP A 78 6.58 -0.18 -6.35
C ASP A 78 6.04 1.23 -6.02
N VAL A 79 6.22 2.15 -6.95
CA VAL A 79 5.74 3.52 -6.84
C VAL A 79 4.56 3.72 -7.77
N TRP A 80 3.47 4.24 -7.22
CA TRP A 80 2.26 4.57 -7.98
C TRP A 80 1.75 5.97 -7.66
N ILE A 81 0.95 6.53 -8.56
CA ILE A 81 0.18 7.74 -8.30
C ILE A 81 -1.26 7.38 -8.00
N ASN A 82 -1.81 7.97 -6.95
CA ASN A 82 -3.23 7.94 -6.69
C ASN A 82 -3.86 9.24 -7.19
N ALA A 83 -4.49 9.18 -8.35
CA ALA A 83 -5.12 10.33 -8.99
C ALA A 83 -6.63 10.33 -8.71
N GLU A 84 -7.18 11.49 -8.40
CA GLU A 84 -8.61 11.65 -8.13
C GLU A 84 -9.33 12.22 -9.35
N PHE A 85 -10.23 11.43 -9.93
CA PHE A 85 -11.06 11.83 -11.06
C PHE A 85 -12.53 11.94 -10.68
N THR A 86 -13.22 12.91 -11.27
CA THR A 86 -14.67 13.02 -11.10
C THR A 86 -15.37 11.90 -11.87
N GLU A 87 -16.53 11.47 -11.37
CA GLU A 87 -17.34 10.40 -11.95
C GLU A 87 -17.58 10.57 -13.46
N ASN A 88 -17.84 11.81 -13.89
CA ASN A 88 -18.09 12.11 -15.31
C ASN A 88 -16.91 11.79 -16.22
N ASN A 89 -15.69 11.92 -15.71
CA ASN A 89 -14.47 11.65 -16.48
C ASN A 89 -14.12 10.16 -16.50
N LEU A 90 -14.58 9.39 -15.52
CA LEU A 90 -14.29 7.97 -15.41
C LEU A 90 -14.93 7.11 -16.49
N GLY A 91 -16.07 7.55 -17.06
CA GLY A 91 -16.75 6.80 -18.11
C GLY A 91 -15.90 6.51 -19.35
N HIS A 92 -14.83 7.26 -19.56
CA HIS A 92 -13.91 7.12 -20.69
C HIS A 92 -12.55 6.51 -20.31
N VAL A 93 -12.30 6.26 -19.04
CA VAL A 93 -11.07 5.70 -18.53
C VAL A 93 -11.21 4.19 -18.41
N LYS A 94 -10.22 3.45 -18.92
CA LYS A 94 -10.17 1.98 -18.82
C LYS A 94 -8.86 1.57 -18.16
N ALA A 95 -8.86 0.43 -17.45
CA ALA A 95 -7.63 -0.18 -16.99
C ALA A 95 -6.71 -0.46 -18.19
N GLY A 96 -5.41 -0.20 -18.03
CA GLY A 96 -4.43 -0.27 -19.11
C GLY A 96 -4.36 0.97 -20.00
N ALA A 97 -5.23 1.98 -19.82
CA ALA A 97 -5.18 3.21 -20.62
C ALA A 97 -3.83 3.94 -20.42
N PRO A 98 -3.21 4.44 -21.51
CA PRO A 98 -1.94 5.16 -21.42
C PRO A 98 -2.13 6.51 -20.72
N THR A 99 -1.15 6.85 -19.91
CA THR A 99 -1.14 8.09 -19.13
C THR A 99 0.16 8.84 -19.34
N GLU A 100 0.09 10.15 -19.23
CA GLU A 100 1.26 11.03 -19.12
C GLU A 100 1.13 11.85 -17.85
N SER A 101 2.22 11.95 -17.09
CA SER A 101 2.27 12.66 -15.82
C SER A 101 3.47 13.60 -15.76
N ILE A 102 3.29 14.73 -15.09
CA ILE A 102 4.33 15.69 -14.75
C ILE A 102 4.35 15.81 -13.23
N PHE A 103 5.54 15.79 -12.65
CA PHE A 103 5.74 16.02 -11.23
C PHE A 103 6.29 17.42 -11.01
N ASP A 104 5.77 18.11 -10.02
CA ASP A 104 6.25 19.43 -9.62
C ASP A 104 7.71 19.38 -9.13
N SER A 105 8.13 18.23 -8.60
CA SER A 105 9.52 18.00 -8.18
C SER A 105 10.53 17.83 -9.32
N ILE A 106 10.06 17.55 -10.55
CA ILE A 106 10.90 17.28 -11.73
C ILE A 106 10.35 18.06 -12.92
N PRO A 107 10.54 19.39 -12.94
CA PRO A 107 10.02 20.21 -14.03
C PRO A 107 10.68 19.83 -15.37
N GLY A 108 9.92 19.96 -16.46
CA GLY A 108 10.41 19.70 -17.81
C GLY A 108 10.39 18.23 -18.24
N HIS A 109 10.04 17.28 -17.37
CA HIS A 109 10.00 15.87 -17.71
C HIS A 109 8.56 15.34 -17.71
N VAL A 110 8.21 14.64 -18.80
CA VAL A 110 6.91 13.94 -18.93
C VAL A 110 7.15 12.46 -18.75
N PHE A 111 6.50 11.87 -17.76
CA PHE A 111 6.58 10.44 -17.44
C PHE A 111 5.38 9.71 -18.03
N LYS A 112 5.64 8.55 -18.61
CA LYS A 112 4.62 7.69 -19.18
C LYS A 112 4.26 6.61 -18.20
N GLY A 113 2.98 6.32 -18.13
CA GLY A 113 2.43 5.28 -17.28
C GLY A 113 1.16 4.68 -17.85
N ASN A 114 0.58 3.75 -17.13
CA ASN A 114 -0.68 3.12 -17.47
C ASN A 114 -1.61 3.11 -16.26
N VAL A 115 -2.91 3.13 -16.51
CA VAL A 115 -3.91 2.95 -15.47
C VAL A 115 -3.85 1.50 -14.95
N ARG A 116 -3.46 1.31 -13.70
CA ARG A 116 -3.42 0.01 -13.02
C ARG A 116 -4.82 -0.43 -12.60
N SER A 117 -5.54 0.44 -11.90
CA SER A 117 -6.89 0.16 -11.41
C SER A 117 -7.69 1.43 -11.22
N ILE A 118 -9.01 1.27 -11.25
CA ILE A 118 -9.98 2.33 -11.02
C ILE A 118 -10.78 1.95 -9.78
N GLY A 119 -10.83 2.83 -8.79
CA GLY A 119 -11.63 2.61 -7.59
C GLY A 119 -13.12 2.65 -7.92
N ILE A 120 -13.84 1.62 -7.51
CA ILE A 120 -15.29 1.48 -7.77
C ILE A 120 -16.11 2.17 -6.68
N GLY A 121 -15.53 2.44 -5.52
CA GLY A 121 -16.23 3.03 -4.38
C GLY A 121 -15.37 3.99 -3.58
N VAL A 122 -16.02 4.99 -3.03
CA VAL A 122 -15.44 5.91 -2.05
C VAL A 122 -16.34 5.95 -0.83
N SER A 123 -15.76 5.92 0.36
CA SER A 123 -16.50 6.13 1.58
C SER A 123 -16.73 7.63 1.80
N ASN A 124 -17.98 8.05 1.87
CA ASN A 124 -18.33 9.39 2.31
C ASN A 124 -18.19 9.43 3.83
N SER A 125 -17.04 9.89 4.31
CA SER A 125 -16.67 9.95 5.73
C SER A 125 -17.39 11.05 6.52
N GLN A 126 -18.61 11.44 6.13
CA GLN A 126 -19.41 12.40 6.92
C GLN A 126 -20.29 11.76 7.99
N SER A 127 -20.28 10.45 8.15
CA SER A 127 -21.06 9.82 9.23
C SER A 127 -20.50 8.45 9.58
N GLN A 128 -19.50 8.36 10.42
CA GLN A 128 -19.38 7.18 11.27
C GLN A 128 -20.51 7.25 12.31
N SER A 129 -21.67 6.75 11.93
CA SER A 129 -22.75 6.50 12.89
C SER A 129 -22.29 5.38 13.81
N SER A 130 -22.10 5.67 15.08
CA SER A 130 -21.89 4.63 16.07
C SER A 130 -23.07 3.65 16.05
N PRO A 131 -22.85 2.34 16.24
CA PRO A 131 -23.95 1.38 16.34
C PRO A 131 -24.98 1.84 17.37
N GLY A 132 -26.24 2.06 16.94
CA GLY A 132 -27.33 2.52 17.80
C GLY A 132 -27.63 4.02 17.75
N SER A 133 -26.92 4.82 16.96
CA SER A 133 -27.28 6.22 16.70
C SER A 133 -28.23 6.34 15.51
N LEU A 134 -29.13 7.31 15.57
CA LEU A 134 -30.02 7.65 14.45
C LEU A 134 -29.19 8.17 13.27
N PRO A 135 -29.58 7.85 12.01
CA PRO A 135 -28.90 8.38 10.84
C PRO A 135 -28.97 9.91 10.85
N SER A 136 -27.84 10.58 10.81
CA SER A 136 -27.80 12.02 10.66
C SER A 136 -28.04 12.37 9.19
N ILE A 137 -29.10 13.06 8.92
CA ILE A 137 -29.41 13.60 7.60
C ILE A 137 -28.79 15.00 7.56
N SER A 138 -27.73 15.17 6.79
CA SER A 138 -27.20 16.51 6.52
C SER A 138 -28.19 17.23 5.61
N ASN A 139 -28.79 18.29 6.11
CA ASN A 139 -29.76 19.10 5.39
C ASN A 139 -29.08 20.25 4.62
N ASP A 140 -27.82 20.03 4.20
CA ASP A 140 -27.08 21.00 3.42
C ASP A 140 -27.68 21.12 2.03
N ARG A 141 -28.52 22.14 1.86
CA ARG A 141 -29.01 22.58 0.56
C ARG A 141 -27.88 23.25 -0.23
N ASN A 142 -26.83 22.49 -0.56
CA ASN A 142 -25.87 22.95 -1.53
C ASN A 142 -26.50 22.87 -2.93
N TRP A 143 -26.86 24.00 -3.47
CA TRP A 143 -27.32 24.16 -4.86
C TRP A 143 -26.32 23.54 -5.85
N LEU A 144 -25.01 23.61 -5.59
CA LEU A 144 -23.98 23.00 -6.41
C LEU A 144 -23.76 21.55 -5.97
N ARG A 145 -24.11 20.61 -6.82
CA ARG A 145 -23.79 19.20 -6.67
C ARG A 145 -22.28 19.05 -6.80
N GLN A 146 -21.59 18.78 -5.71
CA GLN A 146 -20.17 18.44 -5.76
C GLN A 146 -20.04 17.04 -6.38
N SER A 147 -19.35 16.96 -7.51
CA SER A 147 -19.07 15.67 -8.16
C SER A 147 -18.18 14.83 -7.25
N GLN A 148 -18.59 13.59 -6.99
CA GLN A 148 -17.78 12.62 -6.26
C GLN A 148 -16.50 12.34 -7.04
N ARG A 149 -15.40 12.18 -6.30
CA ARG A 149 -14.10 11.85 -6.87
C ARG A 149 -13.76 10.41 -6.55
N PHE A 150 -13.24 9.71 -7.52
CA PHE A 150 -12.85 8.31 -7.41
C PHE A 150 -11.34 8.19 -7.60
N PRO A 151 -10.67 7.33 -6.81
CA PRO A 151 -9.25 7.13 -6.95
C PRO A 151 -8.94 6.26 -8.18
N VAL A 152 -7.97 6.68 -8.95
CA VAL A 152 -7.39 5.95 -10.08
C VAL A 152 -5.92 5.73 -9.78
N VAL A 153 -5.49 4.48 -9.74
CA VAL A 153 -4.11 4.10 -9.50
C VAL A 153 -3.37 4.01 -10.83
N ILE A 154 -2.28 4.74 -10.93
CA ILE A 154 -1.43 4.80 -12.13
C ILE A 154 -0.06 4.24 -11.79
N GLU A 155 0.41 3.31 -12.59
CA GLU A 155 1.75 2.73 -12.52
C GLU A 155 2.66 3.35 -13.57
N PHE A 156 3.95 3.40 -13.25
CA PHE A 156 4.96 3.94 -14.17
C PHE A 156 5.64 2.85 -14.97
N ASN A 157 6.18 3.23 -16.12
CA ASN A 157 7.03 2.34 -16.88
C ASN A 157 8.36 2.13 -16.10
N PRO A 158 8.74 0.88 -15.80
CA PRO A 158 9.97 0.57 -15.07
C PRO A 158 11.24 1.17 -15.67
N ALA A 159 11.27 1.41 -16.98
CA ALA A 159 12.40 2.02 -17.68
C ALA A 159 12.65 3.50 -17.28
N GLN A 160 11.69 4.15 -16.65
CA GLN A 160 11.79 5.56 -16.22
C GLN A 160 12.00 5.69 -14.71
N SER A 161 12.07 4.56 -14.01
CA SER A 161 12.12 4.52 -12.55
C SER A 161 13.37 5.17 -11.96
N ASP A 162 14.54 5.03 -12.57
CA ASP A 162 15.80 5.54 -12.02
C ASP A 162 15.83 7.07 -11.88
N VAL A 163 15.23 7.79 -12.83
CA VAL A 163 15.12 9.26 -12.75
C VAL A 163 14.07 9.67 -11.73
N LEU A 164 12.98 8.92 -11.63
CA LEU A 164 11.92 9.14 -10.67
C LEU A 164 12.43 8.99 -9.22
N PHE A 165 13.13 7.90 -8.91
CA PHE A 165 13.51 7.56 -7.53
C PHE A 165 14.42 8.57 -6.86
N ASN A 166 15.26 9.27 -7.63
CA ASN A 166 16.19 10.25 -7.06
C ASN A 166 15.53 11.60 -6.70
N HIS A 167 14.37 11.91 -7.28
CA HIS A 167 13.73 13.22 -7.15
C HIS A 167 12.29 13.16 -6.64
N LEU A 168 11.69 11.97 -6.64
CA LEU A 168 10.30 11.79 -6.22
C LEU A 168 10.18 11.91 -4.69
N ARG A 169 9.17 12.64 -4.27
CA ARG A 169 8.81 12.75 -2.85
C ARG A 169 7.45 12.12 -2.63
N VAL A 170 7.36 11.22 -1.66
CA VAL A 170 6.08 10.64 -1.26
C VAL A 170 5.18 11.74 -0.71
N GLY A 171 3.94 11.81 -1.22
CA GLY A 171 3.01 12.90 -0.92
C GLY A 171 3.18 14.13 -1.81
N GLY A 172 4.09 14.10 -2.80
CA GLY A 172 4.23 15.15 -3.80
C GLY A 172 3.02 15.25 -4.72
N GLN A 173 2.86 16.42 -5.37
CA GLN A 173 1.80 16.68 -6.34
C GLN A 173 2.26 16.30 -7.75
N ALA A 174 1.30 15.82 -8.55
CA ALA A 174 1.52 15.50 -9.96
C ALA A 174 0.29 15.89 -10.78
N SER A 175 0.52 16.40 -11.98
CA SER A 175 -0.52 16.63 -12.98
C SER A 175 -0.56 15.47 -13.96
N ILE A 176 -1.75 14.90 -14.21
CA ILE A 176 -1.91 13.67 -14.98
C ILE A 176 -2.94 13.84 -16.07
N ILE A 177 -2.62 13.30 -17.24
CA ILE A 177 -3.55 13.16 -18.36
C ILE A 177 -3.70 11.67 -18.67
N ILE A 178 -4.95 11.19 -18.73
CA ILE A 178 -5.29 9.84 -19.18
C ILE A 178 -5.87 9.94 -20.58
N TYR A 179 -5.36 9.12 -21.50
CA TYR A 179 -5.85 9.07 -22.86
C TYR A 179 -6.88 7.93 -23.00
N GLY A 180 -8.15 8.29 -23.21
CA GLY A 180 -9.22 7.32 -23.47
C GLY A 180 -9.13 6.62 -24.83
N SER A 181 -8.42 7.26 -25.80
CA SER A 181 -8.07 6.69 -27.10
C SER A 181 -6.69 7.19 -27.52
N GLU A 182 -5.86 6.30 -28.08
CA GLU A 182 -4.50 6.65 -28.52
C GLU A 182 -4.46 7.53 -29.77
N HIS A 183 -5.53 7.53 -30.55
CA HIS A 183 -5.60 8.18 -31.86
C HIS A 183 -6.80 9.13 -31.91
N GLY A 184 -6.51 10.42 -32.04
CA GLY A 184 -7.53 11.45 -32.20
C GLY A 184 -6.92 12.85 -32.03
N VAL A 185 -7.63 13.86 -32.56
CA VAL A 185 -7.23 15.26 -32.43
C VAL A 185 -7.11 15.69 -30.96
N LEU A 186 -7.99 15.16 -30.11
CA LEU A 186 -7.99 15.40 -28.68
C LEU A 186 -6.74 14.83 -27.98
N ALA A 187 -6.26 13.66 -28.41
CA ALA A 187 -5.04 13.07 -27.87
C ALA A 187 -3.80 13.92 -28.26
N LEU A 188 -3.79 14.45 -29.48
CA LEU A 188 -2.72 15.36 -29.93
C LEU A 188 -2.71 16.67 -29.14
N LEU A 189 -3.88 17.25 -28.90
CA LEU A 189 -4.02 18.44 -28.05
C LEU A 189 -3.61 18.18 -26.61
N GLY A 190 -3.94 17.01 -26.05
CA GLY A 190 -3.51 16.58 -24.71
C GLY A 190 -1.98 16.50 -24.61
N LYS A 191 -1.32 15.89 -25.60
CA LYS A 191 0.16 15.81 -25.67
C LYS A 191 0.81 17.19 -25.79
N LEU A 192 0.21 18.10 -26.53
CA LEU A 192 0.71 19.48 -26.64
C LEU A 192 0.53 20.22 -25.32
N TYR A 193 -0.62 20.07 -24.69
CA TYR A 193 -0.95 20.68 -23.41
C TYR A 193 -0.01 20.23 -22.29
N ILE A 194 0.25 18.92 -22.15
CA ILE A 194 1.13 18.42 -21.09
C ILE A 194 2.56 18.88 -21.29
N ARG A 195 3.03 18.99 -22.54
CA ARG A 195 4.35 19.54 -22.84
C ARG A 195 4.45 21.03 -22.52
N PHE A 196 3.40 21.79 -22.80
CA PHE A 196 3.33 23.20 -22.43
C PHE A 196 3.34 23.37 -20.91
N MET A 197 2.57 22.57 -20.18
CA MET A 197 2.55 22.54 -18.71
C MET A 197 3.91 22.13 -18.14
N SER A 198 4.58 21.17 -18.74
CA SER A 198 5.94 20.75 -18.35
C SER A 198 6.95 21.91 -18.49
N TRP A 199 6.80 22.73 -19.52
CA TRP A 199 7.65 23.91 -19.69
C TRP A 199 7.27 25.02 -18.70
N MET A 200 5.98 25.23 -18.43
CA MET A 200 5.53 26.19 -17.42
C MET A 200 5.94 25.80 -15.99
N SER A 201 6.10 24.53 -15.70
CA SER A 201 6.55 24.04 -14.37
C SER A 201 7.95 24.52 -13.98
N TYR A 202 8.74 25.05 -14.91
CA TYR A 202 9.99 25.77 -14.59
C TYR A 202 9.76 27.17 -14.01
N ALA A 203 8.58 27.75 -14.22
CA ALA A 203 8.27 29.12 -13.80
C ALA A 203 7.57 29.21 -12.45
N TYR A 204 7.21 28.06 -11.89
CA TYR A 204 6.52 27.95 -10.62
C TYR A 204 7.38 27.18 -9.61
#